data_d013c4916d932b1ec23ffc9e45e05824
#
_entry.id   d013c4916d932b1ec23ffc9e45e05824
#
_cell.length_a   1.000
_cell.length_b   1.000
_cell.length_c   1.000
_cell.angle_alpha   90.00
_cell.angle_beta   90.00
_cell.angle_gamma   90.00
#
_symmetry.space_group_name_H-M   'P 1'
#
loop_
_entity.id
_entity.type
_entity.pdbx_description
1 polymer ?
#
loop_
_entity_poly.entity_id
_entity_poly.type
_entity_poly.pdbx_seq_one_letter_code
_entity_poly.pdbx_strand_id
1 'polypeptide(L)'
;MYAQVIIDIAHAKVDHVFSYQVPEDMEIAPGDRVLVPFGKGNTPKEGYIIDISEETAYRAGKIKTILKKEDTFSAFLPEQIELAKWMAVSYHCFMVDALRLMIPAQLRGQRVKEKRIEVISLAKDMDLQASMALLRGENGGRKAP
;
A
#
# COMPACT_ATOMS: atom_id res chain seq x y z
N MET A 1 -13.37 -10.73 12.99
CA MET A 1 -12.28 -9.75 13.09
C MET A 1 -12.68 -8.49 12.33
N TYR A 2 -12.44 -7.32 12.92
CA TYR A 2 -12.81 -6.01 12.38
C TYR A 2 -11.58 -5.10 12.34
N ALA A 3 -11.41 -4.38 11.24
CA ALA A 3 -10.38 -3.36 11.11
C ALA A 3 -10.94 -1.97 11.40
N GLN A 4 -10.20 -1.20 12.15
CA GLN A 4 -10.47 0.21 12.43
C GLN A 4 -9.73 1.04 11.38
N VAL A 5 -10.47 1.71 10.50
CA VAL A 5 -9.93 2.35 9.30
C VAL A 5 -10.18 3.85 9.32
N ILE A 6 -9.15 4.64 9.04
CA ILE A 6 -9.26 6.06 8.69
C ILE A 6 -9.32 6.14 7.16
N ILE A 7 -10.35 6.79 6.64
CA ILE A 7 -10.53 7.00 5.19
C ILE A 7 -9.63 8.13 4.70
N ASP A 8 -9.00 7.95 3.55
CA ASP A 8 -8.09 8.97 2.96
C ASP A 8 -8.86 10.16 2.36
N ILE A 9 -9.67 10.83 3.20
CA ILE A 9 -10.44 12.03 2.88
C ILE A 9 -10.26 13.06 3.99
N ALA A 10 -9.60 14.19 3.68
CA ALA A 10 -9.42 15.30 4.62
C ALA A 10 -10.72 16.11 4.72
N HIS A 11 -11.64 15.70 5.58
CA HIS A 11 -12.89 16.39 5.82
C HIS A 11 -13.41 16.11 7.22
N ALA A 12 -13.85 17.14 7.97
CA ALA A 12 -14.25 17.05 9.37
C ALA A 12 -15.33 15.98 9.66
N LYS A 13 -16.26 15.73 8.73
CA LYS A 13 -17.29 14.68 8.88
C LYS A 13 -16.77 13.25 8.66
N VAL A 14 -15.56 13.09 8.20
CA VAL A 14 -14.94 11.80 7.86
C VAL A 14 -13.71 11.52 8.71
N ASP A 15 -13.23 12.52 9.46
CA ASP A 15 -12.06 12.41 10.34
C ASP A 15 -12.42 11.68 11.64
N HIS A 16 -12.85 10.44 11.48
CA HIS A 16 -13.08 9.49 12.57
C HIS A 16 -12.88 8.07 12.04
N VAL A 17 -12.76 7.15 12.97
CA VAL A 17 -12.52 5.74 12.68
C VAL A 17 -13.80 5.07 12.22
N PHE A 18 -13.69 4.28 11.14
CA PHE A 18 -14.75 3.42 10.63
C PHE A 18 -14.39 1.96 10.83
N SER A 19 -15.33 1.15 11.32
CA SER A 19 -15.14 -0.29 11.45
C SER A 19 -15.53 -1.00 10.16
N TYR A 20 -14.65 -1.85 9.65
CA TYR A 20 -14.89 -2.71 8.49
C TYR A 20 -14.66 -4.17 8.86
N GLN A 21 -15.47 -5.06 8.29
CA GLN A 21 -15.25 -6.49 8.42
C GLN A 21 -14.05 -6.90 7.56
N VAL A 22 -13.20 -7.75 8.10
CA VAL A 22 -12.06 -8.33 7.39
C VAL A 22 -12.50 -9.65 6.77
N PRO A 23 -12.29 -9.87 5.44
CA PRO A 23 -12.46 -11.19 4.82
C PRO A 23 -11.59 -12.24 5.49
N GLU A 24 -12.05 -13.50 5.57
CA GLU A 24 -11.33 -14.58 6.23
C GLU A 24 -10.01 -14.96 5.52
N ASP A 25 -9.95 -14.71 4.22
CA ASP A 25 -8.79 -14.98 3.36
C ASP A 25 -7.80 -13.80 3.26
N MET A 26 -8.04 -12.71 4.02
CA MET A 26 -7.22 -11.51 3.95
C MET A 26 -6.37 -11.32 5.21
N GLU A 27 -5.06 -11.39 5.06
CA GLU A 27 -4.11 -11.04 6.12
C GLU A 27 -3.88 -9.53 6.15
N ILE A 28 -4.19 -8.91 7.28
CA ILE A 28 -4.03 -7.48 7.51
C ILE A 28 -3.32 -7.19 8.83
N ALA A 29 -2.69 -6.02 8.87
CA ALA A 29 -2.04 -5.48 10.07
C ALA A 29 -2.33 -3.98 10.22
N PRO A 30 -2.20 -3.40 11.42
CA PRO A 30 -2.16 -1.96 11.58
C PRO A 30 -1.08 -1.35 10.70
N GLY A 31 -1.41 -0.25 10.04
CA GLY A 31 -0.54 0.41 9.06
C GLY A 31 -0.79 -0.01 7.60
N ASP A 32 -1.57 -1.03 7.36
CA ASP A 32 -1.90 -1.44 5.99
C ASP A 32 -2.83 -0.44 5.29
N ARG A 33 -2.59 -0.27 4.00
CA ARG A 33 -3.45 0.48 3.11
C ARG A 33 -4.47 -0.45 2.46
N VAL A 34 -5.74 -0.08 2.57
CA VAL A 34 -6.86 -0.89 2.09
C VAL A 34 -7.82 -0.08 1.24
N LEU A 35 -8.52 -0.76 0.35
CA LEU A 35 -9.65 -0.21 -0.38
C LEU A 35 -10.94 -0.64 0.30
N VAL A 36 -11.79 0.32 0.64
CA VAL A 36 -13.05 0.09 1.35
C VAL A 36 -14.24 0.73 0.66
N PRO A 37 -15.44 0.15 0.73
CA PRO A 37 -16.65 0.77 0.20
C PRO A 37 -17.12 1.88 1.15
N PHE A 38 -17.16 3.12 0.67
CA PHE A 38 -17.50 4.29 1.48
C PHE A 38 -18.78 4.98 1.00
N GLY A 39 -19.54 5.58 1.97
CA GLY A 39 -20.76 6.31 1.71
C GLY A 39 -21.94 5.44 1.27
N LYS A 40 -23.08 6.07 0.93
CA LYS A 40 -24.30 5.36 0.53
C LYS A 40 -24.16 4.60 -0.80
N GLY A 41 -23.31 5.11 -1.69
CA GLY A 41 -23.05 4.53 -3.03
C GLY A 41 -21.97 3.45 -3.03
N ASN A 42 -21.41 3.06 -1.88
CA ASN A 42 -20.33 2.07 -1.78
C ASN A 42 -19.12 2.40 -2.69
N THR A 43 -18.85 3.69 -2.90
CA THR A 43 -17.73 4.11 -3.73
C THR A 43 -16.41 3.61 -3.10
N PRO A 44 -15.56 2.91 -3.86
CA PRO A 44 -14.27 2.48 -3.35
C PRO A 44 -13.40 3.68 -2.96
N LYS A 45 -12.87 3.67 -1.74
CA LYS A 45 -11.97 4.70 -1.22
C LYS A 45 -10.79 4.04 -0.53
N GLU A 46 -9.63 4.67 -0.65
CA GLU A 46 -8.46 4.27 0.12
C GLU A 46 -8.63 4.65 1.58
N GLY A 47 -8.05 3.83 2.45
CA GLY A 47 -8.00 4.07 3.89
C GLY A 47 -6.82 3.33 4.51
N TYR A 48 -6.54 3.67 5.75
CA TYR A 48 -5.42 3.11 6.51
C TYR A 48 -5.94 2.43 7.75
N ILE A 49 -5.50 1.20 7.99
CA ILE A 49 -5.83 0.44 9.20
C ILE A 49 -5.01 1.01 10.35
N ILE A 50 -5.70 1.46 11.40
CA ILE A 50 -5.06 2.01 12.59
C ILE A 50 -5.11 1.07 13.78
N ASP A 51 -6.05 0.11 13.74
CA ASP A 51 -6.20 -0.91 14.80
C ASP A 51 -7.04 -2.09 14.27
N ILE A 52 -6.97 -3.22 14.97
CA ILE A 52 -7.73 -4.43 14.68
C ILE A 52 -8.37 -4.92 15.98
N SER A 53 -9.66 -5.25 15.94
CA SER A 53 -10.37 -5.81 17.07
C SER A 53 -11.23 -7.02 16.68
N GLU A 54 -11.50 -7.90 17.63
CA GLU A 54 -12.43 -9.01 17.43
C GLU A 54 -13.87 -8.59 17.64
N GLU A 55 -14.08 -7.52 18.41
CA GLU A 55 -15.40 -6.98 18.72
C GLU A 55 -15.66 -5.67 17.99
N THR A 56 -16.94 -5.37 17.79
CA THR A 56 -17.39 -4.11 17.21
C THR A 56 -18.61 -3.59 17.99
N ALA A 57 -18.66 -2.28 18.20
CA ALA A 57 -19.82 -1.60 18.80
C ALA A 57 -21.03 -1.53 17.84
N TYR A 58 -20.85 -1.87 16.57
CA TYR A 58 -21.90 -1.79 15.56
C TYR A 58 -22.64 -3.10 15.43
N ARG A 59 -23.96 -3.03 15.15
CA ARG A 59 -24.82 -4.22 14.91
C ARG A 59 -24.32 -4.96 13.67
N ALA A 60 -24.19 -6.28 13.77
CA ALA A 60 -23.95 -7.16 12.65
C ALA A 60 -24.96 -6.88 11.52
N GLY A 61 -24.47 -6.76 10.28
CA GLY A 61 -25.29 -6.47 9.10
C GLY A 61 -25.26 -5.00 8.63
N LYS A 62 -24.69 -4.07 9.40
CA LYS A 62 -24.45 -2.69 8.95
C LYS A 62 -22.96 -2.40 8.63
N ILE A 63 -22.09 -3.34 8.94
CA ILE A 63 -20.65 -3.21 8.74
C ILE A 63 -20.31 -3.69 7.33
N LYS A 64 -19.61 -2.84 6.60
CA LYS A 64 -19.12 -3.16 5.25
C LYS A 64 -17.83 -3.93 5.34
N THR A 65 -17.54 -4.70 4.30
CA THR A 65 -16.33 -5.53 4.22
C THR A 65 -15.24 -4.80 3.44
N ILE A 66 -13.98 -4.97 3.82
CA ILE A 66 -12.81 -4.50 3.07
C ILE A 66 -12.82 -5.15 1.69
N LEU A 67 -12.58 -4.37 0.64
CA LEU A 67 -12.56 -4.87 -0.74
C LEU A 67 -11.24 -5.55 -1.06
N LYS A 68 -10.12 -4.91 -0.74
CA LYS A 68 -8.77 -5.46 -0.94
C LYS A 68 -7.72 -4.73 -0.12
N LYS A 69 -6.59 -5.37 0.11
CA LYS A 69 -5.34 -4.76 0.55
C LYS A 69 -4.61 -4.21 -0.68
N GLU A 70 -4.15 -2.95 -0.61
CA GLU A 70 -3.54 -2.29 -1.77
C GLU A 70 -2.07 -2.66 -1.96
N ASP A 71 -1.32 -2.82 -0.88
CA ASP A 71 0.12 -3.06 -0.90
C ASP A 71 0.47 -4.39 -0.24
N THR A 72 1.60 -4.97 -0.60
CA THR A 72 2.17 -6.18 0.03
C THR A 72 2.90 -5.88 1.34
N PHE A 73 3.05 -4.61 1.69
CA PHE A 73 3.72 -4.11 2.90
C PHE A 73 2.83 -3.11 3.62
N SER A 74 3.06 -2.89 4.90
CA SER A 74 2.34 -1.89 5.67
C SER A 74 2.87 -0.49 5.33
N ALA A 75 1.97 0.43 5.03
CA ALA A 75 2.30 1.82 4.69
C ALA A 75 2.86 2.60 5.89
N PHE A 76 2.49 2.17 7.11
CA PHE A 76 2.93 2.78 8.37
C PHE A 76 3.41 1.75 9.37
N LEU A 77 4.38 2.14 10.17
CA LEU A 77 4.75 1.43 11.38
C LEU A 77 3.80 1.80 12.53
N PRO A 78 3.64 0.95 13.56
CA PRO A 78 2.80 1.25 14.72
C PRO A 78 3.14 2.59 15.39
N GLU A 79 4.42 2.92 15.50
CA GLU A 79 4.92 4.16 16.10
C GLU A 79 4.51 5.39 15.30
N GLN A 80 4.41 5.28 13.98
CA GLN A 80 3.94 6.34 13.10
C GLN A 80 2.43 6.58 13.27
N ILE A 81 1.66 5.53 13.49
CA ILE A 81 0.22 5.65 13.79
C ILE A 81 0.02 6.40 15.11
N GLU A 82 0.77 6.04 16.15
CA GLU A 82 0.70 6.72 17.46
C GLU A 82 1.16 8.18 17.34
N LEU A 83 2.20 8.46 16.56
CA LEU A 83 2.62 9.82 16.28
C LEU A 83 1.52 10.62 15.55
N ALA A 84 0.85 10.03 14.57
CA ALA A 84 -0.26 10.68 13.87
C ALA A 84 -1.43 10.99 14.81
N LYS A 85 -1.79 10.08 15.71
CA LYS A 85 -2.80 10.32 16.75
C LYS A 85 -2.42 11.50 17.64
N TRP A 86 -1.16 11.51 18.11
CA TRP A 86 -0.66 12.61 18.92
C TRP A 86 -0.67 13.95 18.17
N MET A 87 -0.24 13.96 16.90
CA MET A 87 -0.26 15.17 16.06
C MET A 87 -1.69 15.69 15.85
N ALA A 88 -2.65 14.81 15.57
CA ALA A 88 -4.04 15.19 15.36
C ALA A 88 -4.62 15.92 16.59
N VAL A 89 -4.32 15.42 17.79
CA VAL A 89 -4.75 16.04 19.04
C VAL A 89 -3.99 17.33 19.35
N SER A 90 -2.65 17.32 19.22
CA SER A 90 -1.79 18.44 19.64
C SER A 90 -1.88 19.64 18.71
N TYR A 91 -2.05 19.40 17.42
CA TYR A 91 -2.11 20.47 16.40
C TYR A 91 -3.51 20.71 15.84
N HIS A 92 -4.53 19.99 16.35
CA HIS A 92 -5.93 20.09 15.88
C HIS A 92 -6.04 19.92 14.34
N CYS A 93 -5.26 19.02 13.78
CA CYS A 93 -5.31 18.67 12.36
C CYS A 93 -6.07 17.35 12.14
N PHE A 94 -6.46 17.08 10.90
CA PHE A 94 -7.06 15.79 10.57
C PHE A 94 -6.04 14.67 10.71
N MET A 95 -6.46 13.51 11.24
CA MET A 95 -5.57 12.37 11.39
C MET A 95 -5.03 11.90 10.04
N VAL A 96 -5.85 11.94 8.99
CA VAL A 96 -5.41 11.59 7.64
C VAL A 96 -4.31 12.52 7.12
N ASP A 97 -4.33 13.82 7.47
CA ASP A 97 -3.29 14.75 7.06
C ASP A 97 -1.98 14.48 7.81
N ALA A 98 -2.05 14.16 9.10
CA ALA A 98 -0.89 13.72 9.88
C ALA A 98 -0.27 12.46 9.28
N LEU A 99 -1.07 11.45 8.92
CA LEU A 99 -0.60 10.25 8.24
C LEU A 99 0.05 10.56 6.88
N ARG A 100 -0.58 11.43 6.09
CA ARG A 100 -0.04 11.84 4.77
C ARG A 100 1.32 12.49 4.84
N LEU A 101 1.67 13.19 5.92
CA LEU A 101 3.01 13.76 6.09
C LEU A 101 4.10 12.70 6.18
N MET A 102 3.77 11.51 6.65
CA MET A 102 4.71 10.41 6.85
C MET A 102 4.91 9.53 5.60
N ILE A 103 3.98 9.62 4.63
CA ILE A 103 4.10 8.88 3.36
C ILE A 103 4.70 9.81 2.30
N PRO A 104 5.81 9.42 1.65
CA PRO A 104 6.31 10.11 0.46
C PRO A 104 5.22 10.23 -0.61
N ALA A 105 5.15 11.37 -1.29
CA ALA A 105 4.12 11.62 -2.30
C ALA A 105 4.09 10.55 -3.41
N GLN A 106 5.24 9.94 -3.70
CA GLN A 106 5.39 8.87 -4.68
C GLN A 106 4.70 7.56 -4.27
N LEU A 107 4.50 7.35 -2.96
CA LEU A 107 3.86 6.17 -2.39
C LEU A 107 2.35 6.36 -2.15
N ARG A 108 1.81 7.54 -2.46
CA ARG A 108 0.38 7.82 -2.37
C ARG A 108 -0.31 7.46 -3.68
N GLY A 109 -1.45 6.78 -3.58
CA GLY A 109 -2.26 6.37 -4.73
C GLY A 109 -1.75 5.08 -5.41
N GLN A 110 -2.50 4.60 -6.40
CA GLN A 110 -2.30 3.31 -7.07
C GLN A 110 -1.04 3.20 -7.96
N ARG A 111 -0.08 4.12 -7.84
CA ARG A 111 1.08 4.20 -8.73
C ARG A 111 2.36 3.63 -8.16
N VAL A 112 2.29 2.97 -7.01
CA VAL A 112 3.48 2.31 -6.44
C VAL A 112 3.80 1.09 -7.30
N LYS A 113 4.76 1.24 -8.21
CA LYS A 113 5.35 0.13 -8.94
C LYS A 113 6.67 -0.21 -8.27
N GLU A 114 6.84 -1.49 -7.95
CA GLU A 114 8.13 -2.00 -7.51
C GLU A 114 9.18 -1.71 -8.60
N LYS A 115 10.22 -0.95 -8.23
CA LYS A 115 11.32 -0.69 -9.14
C LYS A 115 12.22 -1.92 -9.17
N ARG A 116 12.06 -2.78 -10.17
CA ARG A 116 12.96 -3.89 -10.40
C ARG A 116 14.22 -3.37 -11.05
N ILE A 117 15.36 -3.65 -10.45
CA ILE A 117 16.67 -3.42 -11.03
C ILE A 117 17.11 -4.77 -11.57
N GLU A 118 17.23 -4.88 -12.88
CA GLU A 118 17.87 -6.04 -13.50
C GLU A 118 19.38 -5.90 -13.30
N VAL A 119 19.95 -6.80 -12.52
CA VAL A 119 21.40 -6.89 -12.34
C VAL A 119 21.91 -7.96 -13.27
N ILE A 120 22.67 -7.55 -14.27
CA ILE A 120 23.38 -8.49 -15.13
C ILE A 120 24.70 -8.81 -14.44
N SER A 121 24.87 -10.06 -14.03
CA SER A 121 26.15 -10.58 -13.53
C SER A 121 26.71 -11.60 -14.51
N LEU A 122 28.01 -11.59 -14.72
CA LEU A 122 28.69 -12.65 -15.45
C LEU A 122 28.54 -13.98 -14.69
N ALA A 123 28.11 -15.04 -15.40
CA ALA A 123 28.12 -16.37 -14.83
C ALA A 123 29.56 -16.77 -14.46
N LYS A 124 29.73 -17.35 -13.29
CA LYS A 124 31.04 -17.62 -12.66
C LYS A 124 31.96 -18.54 -13.52
N ASP A 125 31.41 -19.26 -14.47
CA ASP A 125 32.09 -20.23 -15.34
C ASP A 125 32.07 -19.82 -16.82
N MET A 126 31.83 -18.56 -17.15
CA MET A 126 31.81 -18.11 -18.53
C MET A 126 33.21 -17.65 -18.96
N ASP A 127 33.83 -18.37 -19.90
CA ASP A 127 35.03 -17.93 -20.55
C ASP A 127 34.73 -16.67 -21.38
N LEU A 128 35.27 -15.54 -20.94
CA LEU A 128 35.10 -14.24 -21.58
C LEU A 128 35.57 -14.26 -23.06
N GLN A 129 36.60 -15.04 -23.38
CA GLN A 129 37.11 -15.14 -24.74
C GLN A 129 36.16 -15.89 -25.68
N ALA A 130 35.57 -17.00 -25.21
CA ALA A 130 34.58 -17.77 -25.96
C ALA A 130 33.28 -16.95 -26.16
N SER A 131 32.83 -16.21 -25.17
CA SER A 131 31.64 -15.34 -25.26
C SER A 131 31.84 -14.16 -26.21
N MET A 132 33.02 -13.54 -26.22
CA MET A 132 33.34 -12.46 -27.14
C MET A 132 33.47 -12.96 -28.59
N ALA A 133 33.91 -14.21 -28.81
CA ALA A 133 33.96 -14.83 -30.14
C ALA A 133 32.56 -15.07 -30.71
N LEU A 134 31.60 -15.51 -29.88
CA LEU A 134 30.18 -15.66 -30.26
C LEU A 134 29.55 -14.34 -30.69
N LEU A 135 29.75 -13.27 -29.91
CA LEU A 135 29.21 -11.93 -30.21
C LEU A 135 29.82 -11.33 -31.49
N ARG A 136 31.08 -11.63 -31.82
CA ARG A 136 31.72 -11.23 -33.09
C ARG A 136 31.18 -11.99 -34.28
N GLY A 137 30.77 -13.25 -34.11
CA GLY A 137 30.20 -14.08 -35.17
C GLY A 137 28.81 -13.65 -35.63
N GLU A 138 27.97 -13.10 -34.71
CA GLU A 138 26.61 -12.66 -35.06
C GLU A 138 26.55 -11.33 -35.81
N ASN A 139 27.58 -10.48 -35.74
CA ASN A 139 27.60 -9.18 -36.42
C ASN A 139 28.04 -9.25 -37.89
N GLY A 140 28.33 -10.45 -38.42
CA GLY A 140 28.75 -10.66 -39.82
C GLY A 140 27.63 -10.73 -40.86
N GLY A 141 26.34 -10.58 -40.48
CA GLY A 141 25.23 -10.96 -41.36
C GLY A 141 24.16 -9.89 -41.65
N ARG A 142 24.42 -8.60 -41.50
CA ARG A 142 23.50 -7.56 -42.04
C ARG A 142 24.13 -6.77 -43.16
N LYS A 143 24.03 -7.30 -44.37
CA LYS A 143 24.03 -6.48 -45.60
C LYS A 143 22.64 -5.84 -45.71
N ALA A 144 22.58 -4.52 -45.63
CA ALA A 144 21.42 -3.73 -46.01
C ALA A 144 21.24 -3.77 -47.55
N PRO A 145 19.99 -3.67 -48.06
CA PRO A 145 19.70 -3.52 -49.47
C PRO A 145 20.05 -2.13 -50.00
#